data_d9bf68188e0751d162736f4f4098f92c
#
_entry.id   d9bf68188e0751d162736f4f4098f92c
#
_cell.length_a   1.000
_cell.length_b   1.000
_cell.length_c   1.000
_cell.angle_alpha   90.00
_cell.angle_beta   90.00
_cell.angle_gamma   90.00
#
_symmetry.space_group_name_H-M   'P 1'
#
loop_
_entity.id
_entity.type
_entity.pdbx_description
1 polymer ?
#
loop_
_entity_poly.entity_id
_entity_poly.type
_entity_poly.pdbx_seq_one_letter_code
_entity_poly.pdbx_strand_id
1 'polypeptide(L)'
;MSIALSGLQSAQTRLGAAGHNIANLGTAGFRRQTVEATAVPTGGVTVSLGQAPQAGSAMAEDMVGLLSAKHHFLASLAVFKTQDRMLGSLINTAG
;
A
#
# COMPACT_ATOMS: atom_id res chain seq x y z
N MET A 1 16.25 -0.89 -3.78
CA MET A 1 15.25 -0.34 -4.73
C MET A 1 14.00 -1.20 -4.79
N SER A 2 14.13 -2.52 -5.07
CA SER A 2 12.96 -3.40 -5.21
C SER A 2 12.11 -3.52 -3.95
N ILE A 3 12.72 -3.51 -2.77
CA ILE A 3 12.00 -3.58 -1.49
C ILE A 3 11.17 -2.32 -1.28
N ALA A 4 11.74 -1.13 -1.52
CA ALA A 4 11.03 0.13 -1.39
C ALA A 4 9.89 0.23 -2.40
N LEU A 5 10.11 -0.22 -3.64
CA LEU A 5 9.07 -0.23 -4.67
C LEU A 5 7.92 -1.17 -4.29
N SER A 6 8.24 -2.34 -3.75
CA SER A 6 7.25 -3.29 -3.27
C SER A 6 6.40 -2.67 -2.14
N GLY A 7 7.02 -1.90 -1.24
CA GLY A 7 6.31 -1.16 -0.19
C GLY A 7 5.37 -0.11 -0.76
N LEU A 8 5.79 0.62 -1.79
CA LEU A 8 4.94 1.59 -2.48
C LEU A 8 3.73 0.92 -3.13
N GLN A 9 3.95 -0.19 -3.82
CA GLN A 9 2.88 -0.94 -4.48
C GLN A 9 1.88 -1.50 -3.47
N SER A 10 2.37 -2.03 -2.36
CA SER A 10 1.53 -2.52 -1.27
C SER A 10 0.67 -1.39 -0.70
N ALA A 11 1.26 -0.23 -0.43
CA ALA A 11 0.54 0.92 0.10
C ALA A 11 -0.51 1.42 -0.89
N GLN A 12 -0.21 1.46 -2.19
CA GLN A 12 -1.17 1.84 -3.23
C GLN A 12 -2.36 0.89 -3.27
N THR A 13 -2.11 -0.41 -3.17
CA THR A 13 -3.18 -1.42 -3.16
C THR A 13 -4.08 -1.23 -1.94
N ARG A 14 -3.50 -0.97 -0.77
CA ARG A 14 -4.27 -0.71 0.46
C ARG A 14 -5.08 0.57 0.37
N LEU A 15 -4.50 1.64 -0.19
CA LEU A 15 -5.21 2.89 -0.43
C LEU A 15 -6.39 2.68 -1.35
N GLY A 16 -6.20 1.95 -2.45
CA GLY A 16 -7.26 1.63 -3.40
C GLY A 16 -8.38 0.83 -2.75
N ALA A 17 -8.05 -0.20 -1.97
CA ALA A 17 -9.04 -1.03 -1.29
C ALA A 17 -9.83 -0.21 -0.26
N ALA A 18 -9.14 0.57 0.57
CA ALA A 18 -9.80 1.41 1.57
C ALA A 18 -10.70 2.46 0.91
N GLY A 19 -10.23 3.12 -0.14
CA GLY A 19 -11.02 4.09 -0.89
C GLY A 19 -12.25 3.47 -1.51
N HIS A 20 -12.12 2.29 -2.11
CA HIS A 20 -13.24 1.55 -2.68
C HIS A 20 -14.27 1.17 -1.62
N ASN A 21 -13.82 0.70 -0.46
CA ASN A 21 -14.71 0.35 0.65
C ASN A 21 -15.45 1.57 1.17
N ILE A 22 -14.77 2.71 1.33
CA ILE A 22 -15.38 3.96 1.79
C ILE A 22 -16.39 4.46 0.76
N ALA A 23 -16.04 4.42 -0.52
CA ALA A 23 -16.92 4.88 -1.58
C ALA A 23 -18.22 4.08 -1.67
N ASN A 24 -18.22 2.83 -1.22
CA ASN A 24 -19.36 1.92 -1.31
C ASN A 24 -20.06 1.68 0.04
N LEU A 25 -19.86 2.55 1.03
CA LEU A 25 -20.47 2.39 2.35
C LEU A 25 -21.99 2.26 2.29
N GLY A 26 -22.63 2.98 1.37
CA GLY A 26 -24.09 2.96 1.22
C GLY A 26 -24.59 1.94 0.22
N THR A 27 -23.73 1.13 -0.40
CA THR A 27 -24.13 0.18 -1.41
C THR A 27 -24.64 -1.11 -0.76
N ALA A 28 -25.90 -1.46 -1.01
CA ALA A 28 -26.49 -2.68 -0.46
C ALA A 28 -25.80 -3.91 -1.02
N GLY A 29 -25.51 -4.88 -0.14
CA GLY A 29 -24.87 -6.12 -0.51
C GLY A 29 -23.39 -5.99 -0.84
N PHE A 30 -22.80 -4.81 -0.70
CA PHE A 30 -21.38 -4.62 -0.96
C PHE A 30 -20.53 -5.38 0.05
N ARG A 31 -19.53 -6.09 -0.46
CA ARG A 31 -18.54 -6.81 0.35
C ARG A 31 -17.22 -6.05 0.29
N ARG A 32 -16.67 -5.77 1.45
CA ARG A 32 -15.44 -4.99 1.55
C ARG A 32 -14.28 -5.73 0.88
N GLN A 33 -13.42 -4.96 0.20
CA GLN A 33 -12.15 -5.49 -0.29
C GLN A 33 -11.18 -5.62 0.87
N THR A 34 -10.48 -6.73 0.90
CA THR A 34 -9.41 -7.00 1.87
C THR A 34 -8.08 -7.11 1.15
N VAL A 35 -7.02 -6.75 1.85
CA VAL A 35 -5.66 -6.84 1.31
C VAL A 35 -4.84 -7.72 2.22
N GLU A 36 -4.27 -8.77 1.65
CA GLU A 36 -3.34 -9.64 2.35
C GLU A 36 -1.94 -9.41 1.81
N ALA A 37 -1.00 -9.20 2.72
CA ALA A 37 0.39 -8.99 2.39
C ALA A 37 1.20 -10.19 2.86
N THR A 38 2.09 -10.67 1.99
CA THR A 38 2.96 -11.80 2.28
C THR A 38 4.40 -11.38 2.06
N ALA A 39 5.25 -11.63 3.04
CA ALA A 39 6.67 -11.37 2.91
C ALA A 39 7.30 -12.34 1.90
N VAL A 40 8.19 -11.81 1.08
CA VAL A 40 8.92 -12.60 0.08
C VAL A 40 10.31 -12.93 0.63
N PRO A 41 10.80 -14.19 0.47
CA PRO A 41 12.12 -14.57 1.01
C PRO A 41 13.29 -13.71 0.52
N THR A 42 13.18 -13.14 -0.67
CA THR A 42 14.21 -12.26 -1.24
C THR A 42 14.10 -10.81 -0.77
N GLY A 43 13.19 -10.53 0.13
CA GLY A 43 12.86 -9.18 0.61
C GLY A 43 11.70 -8.58 -0.17
N GLY A 44 10.97 -7.69 0.49
CA GLY A 44 9.79 -7.07 -0.09
C GLY A 44 8.50 -7.78 0.28
N VAL A 45 7.41 -7.36 -0.32
CA VAL A 45 6.06 -7.80 0.01
C VAL A 45 5.26 -8.00 -1.27
N THR A 46 4.50 -9.08 -1.33
CA THR A 46 3.46 -9.25 -2.34
C THR A 46 2.10 -9.05 -1.69
N VAL A 47 1.16 -8.48 -2.43
CA VAL A 47 -0.20 -8.23 -1.94
C VAL A 47 -1.21 -8.90 -2.85
N SER A 48 -2.29 -9.36 -2.25
CA SER A 48 -3.45 -9.88 -2.98
C SER A 48 -4.73 -9.23 -2.49
N LEU A 49 -5.69 -9.07 -3.40
CA LEU A 49 -7.01 -8.55 -3.08
C LEU A 49 -7.97 -9.70 -2.87
N GLY A 50 -8.79 -9.58 -1.83
CA GLY A 50 -9.87 -10.50 -1.56
C GLY A 50 -11.15 -9.74 -1.26
N GLN A 51 -12.17 -10.44 -0.83
CA GLN A 51 -13.42 -9.84 -0.38
C GLN A 51 -13.78 -10.39 0.99
N ALA A 52 -14.42 -9.54 1.80
CA ALA A 52 -14.95 -9.98 3.08
C ALA A 52 -15.98 -11.08 2.85
N PRO A 53 -16.08 -12.08 3.77
CA PRO A 53 -17.00 -13.19 3.58
C PRO A 53 -18.48 -12.79 3.68
N GLN A 54 -18.77 -11.64 4.28
CA GLN A 54 -20.13 -11.14 4.45
C GLN A 54 -20.24 -9.70 3.98
N ALA A 55 -21.43 -9.33 3.50
CA ALA A 55 -21.72 -7.96 3.17
C ALA A 55 -21.72 -7.10 4.44
N GLY A 56 -21.29 -5.86 4.33
CA GLY A 56 -21.24 -4.93 5.43
C GLY A 56 -20.20 -3.86 5.23
N SER A 57 -20.17 -2.90 6.15
CA SER A 57 -19.23 -1.80 6.13
C SER A 57 -18.50 -1.72 7.46
N ALA A 58 -17.29 -1.18 7.44
CA ALA A 58 -16.48 -0.92 8.62
C ALA A 58 -15.75 0.40 8.40
N MET A 59 -16.52 1.49 8.47
CA MET A 59 -16.02 2.84 8.14
C MET A 59 -14.82 3.23 8.96
N ALA A 60 -14.85 2.99 10.27
CA ALA A 60 -13.74 3.34 11.15
C ALA A 60 -12.47 2.58 10.78
N GLU A 61 -12.59 1.29 10.54
CA GLU A 61 -11.44 0.47 10.12
C GLU A 61 -10.90 0.92 8.77
N ASP A 62 -11.78 1.24 7.83
CA ASP A 62 -11.37 1.66 6.49
C ASP A 62 -10.70 3.03 6.52
N MET A 63 -11.18 3.95 7.35
CA MET A 63 -10.54 5.26 7.51
C MET A 63 -9.17 5.15 8.18
N VAL A 64 -9.04 4.32 9.20
CA VAL A 64 -7.75 4.04 9.83
C VAL A 64 -6.81 3.36 8.83
N GLY A 65 -7.33 2.40 8.06
CA GLY A 65 -6.57 1.72 7.02
C GLY A 65 -6.09 2.68 5.94
N LEU A 66 -6.93 3.61 5.52
CA LEU A 66 -6.59 4.63 4.54
C LEU A 66 -5.46 5.54 5.05
N LEU A 67 -5.59 6.02 6.29
CA LEU A 67 -4.59 6.88 6.91
C LEU A 67 -3.25 6.14 7.09
N SER A 68 -3.31 4.92 7.58
CA SER A 68 -2.14 4.06 7.75
C SER A 68 -1.44 3.80 6.41
N ALA A 69 -2.20 3.46 5.37
CA ALA A 69 -1.65 3.23 4.04
C ALA A 69 -1.01 4.49 3.45
N LYS A 70 -1.63 5.65 3.68
CA LYS A 70 -1.05 6.94 3.27
C LYS A 70 0.31 7.17 3.94
N HIS A 71 0.42 6.93 5.24
CA HIS A 71 1.68 7.07 5.96
C HIS A 71 2.73 6.09 5.46
N HIS A 72 2.36 4.84 5.22
CA HIS A 72 3.27 3.84 4.67
C HIS A 72 3.74 4.22 3.27
N PHE A 73 2.84 4.74 2.44
CA PHE A 73 3.20 5.21 1.10
C PHE A 73 4.21 6.34 1.17
N LEU A 74 3.97 7.34 2.01
CA LEU A 74 4.87 8.48 2.13
C LEU A 74 6.23 8.07 2.69
N ALA A 75 6.26 7.16 3.67
CA ALA A 75 7.50 6.65 4.23
C ALA A 75 8.31 5.87 3.18
N SER A 76 7.63 5.00 2.42
CA SER A 76 8.29 4.22 1.35
C SER A 76 8.79 5.12 0.22
N LEU A 77 8.05 6.17 -0.11
CA LEU A 77 8.47 7.15 -1.11
C LEU A 77 9.71 7.90 -0.65
N ALA A 78 9.78 8.28 0.62
CA ALA A 78 10.96 8.95 1.18
C ALA A 78 12.20 8.04 1.09
N VAL A 79 12.06 6.76 1.42
CA VAL A 79 13.15 5.78 1.29
C VAL A 79 13.58 5.64 -0.17
N PHE A 80 12.61 5.51 -1.07
CA PHE A 80 12.89 5.38 -2.51
C PHE A 80 13.66 6.59 -3.04
N LYS A 81 13.23 7.81 -2.68
CA LYS A 81 13.92 9.04 -3.10
C LYS A 81 15.32 9.13 -2.53
N THR A 82 15.52 8.71 -1.28
CA THR A 82 16.84 8.69 -0.65
C THR A 82 17.78 7.74 -1.38
N GLN A 83 17.31 6.54 -1.72
CA GLN A 83 18.09 5.58 -2.48
C GLN A 83 18.45 6.11 -3.87
N ASP A 84 17.51 6.77 -4.53
CA ASP A 84 17.73 7.36 -5.84
C ASP A 84 18.80 8.48 -5.79
N ARG A 85 18.75 9.33 -4.77
CA ARG A 85 19.75 10.39 -4.57
C ARG A 85 21.12 9.81 -4.28
N MET A 86 21.20 8.76 -3.48
CA MET A 86 22.48 8.11 -3.18
C MET A 86 23.09 7.51 -4.43
N LEU A 87 22.27 6.86 -5.26
CA LEU A 87 22.74 6.30 -6.53
C LEU A 87 23.22 7.41 -7.47
N GLY A 88 22.47 8.51 -7.60
CA GLY A 88 22.86 9.66 -8.40
C GLY A 88 24.15 10.29 -7.92
N SER A 89 24.33 10.41 -6.61
CA SER A 89 25.57 10.92 -6.02
C SER A 89 26.77 10.05 -6.35
N LEU A 90 26.61 8.72 -6.30
CA LEU A 90 27.68 7.80 -6.67
C LEU A 90 28.08 7.93 -8.14
N ILE A 91 27.10 8.08 -9.01
CA ILE A 91 27.33 8.28 -10.44
C ILE A 91 28.09 9.59 -10.68
N ASN A 92 27.69 10.67 -10.02
CA ASN A 92 28.38 11.96 -10.14
C ASN A 92 29.81 11.89 -9.61
N THR A 93 30.04 11.15 -8.55
CA THR A 93 31.38 10.97 -7.98
C THR A 93 32.27 10.17 -8.92
N ALA A 94 31.71 9.17 -9.59
CA ALA A 94 32.44 8.31 -10.53
C ALA A 94 32.70 9.00 -11.87
N GLY A 95 31.87 9.97 -12.22
CA GLY A 95 32.00 10.73 -13.45
C GLY A 95 32.79 11.98 -13.27
#